data_f58fe494b436a59b87f36bd7cfbf91f8
#
_entry.id   f58fe494b436a59b87f36bd7cfbf91f8
#
_cell.length_a   1.000
_cell.length_b   1.000
_cell.length_c   1.000
_cell.angle_alpha   90.00
_cell.angle_beta   90.00
_cell.angle_gamma   90.00
#
_symmetry.space_group_name_H-M   'P 1'
#
loop_
_entity.id
_entity.type
_entity.pdbx_description
1 polymer ?
#
loop_
_entity_poly.entity_id
_entity_poly.type
_entity_poly.pdbx_seq_one_letter_code
_entity_poly.pdbx_strand_id
1 'polypeptide(L)'
;LAPKAVEYFIGLAKTGYFDGIMFHRVIQDFMIQGGDPTGTGRGGESIWGGSFEDEFTPGLRNFRGALSMANSGTHTNGSQFFIVQCGTPITDNDAMAYQFQWTVNKLQREIDLAPADQAQAVLEQAQGKLNGYQQNGLSQELLDEYQPAVQRYKEVGGTPNLDYKHTVFGQVTEGMEVVDAIAAVATDPQDNKPLEDVSIITIQVND
;
A
#
# COMPACT_ATOMS: atom_id res chain seq x y z
N LEU A 1 11.80 -3.92 -8.13
CA LEU A 1 11.75 -3.72 -6.66
C LEU A 1 10.59 -4.48 -5.99
N ALA A 2 9.51 -4.77 -6.74
CA ALA A 2 8.40 -5.63 -6.35
C ALA A 2 8.01 -6.53 -7.54
N PRO A 3 8.89 -7.46 -7.95
CA PRO A 3 8.74 -8.18 -9.21
C PRO A 3 7.47 -9.03 -9.29
N LYS A 4 7.04 -9.68 -8.22
CA LYS A 4 5.81 -10.49 -8.22
C LYS A 4 4.57 -9.63 -8.37
N ALA A 5 4.47 -8.52 -7.64
CA ALA A 5 3.34 -7.61 -7.75
C ALA A 5 3.26 -6.98 -9.15
N VAL A 6 4.39 -6.67 -9.78
CA VAL A 6 4.44 -6.19 -11.18
C VAL A 6 4.03 -7.29 -12.15
N GLU A 7 4.58 -8.51 -12.02
CA GLU A 7 4.26 -9.65 -12.88
C GLU A 7 2.78 -10.00 -12.83
N TYR A 8 2.21 -10.07 -11.62
CA TYR A 8 0.79 -10.35 -11.43
C TYR A 8 -0.08 -9.30 -12.13
N PHE A 9 0.19 -8.00 -11.90
CA PHE A 9 -0.63 -6.91 -12.44
C PHE A 9 -0.58 -6.87 -13.96
N ILE A 10 0.63 -6.93 -14.54
CA ILE A 10 0.82 -6.99 -15.99
C ILE A 10 0.18 -8.24 -16.59
N GLY A 11 0.32 -9.40 -15.93
CA GLY A 11 -0.27 -10.65 -16.36
C GLY A 11 -1.79 -10.57 -16.45
N LEU A 12 -2.45 -10.08 -15.41
CA LEU A 12 -3.90 -9.89 -15.41
C LEU A 12 -4.35 -8.80 -16.41
N ALA A 13 -3.62 -7.69 -16.52
CA ALA A 13 -3.92 -6.62 -17.47
C ALA A 13 -3.88 -7.12 -18.92
N LYS A 14 -2.86 -7.90 -19.28
CA LYS A 14 -2.72 -8.49 -20.64
C LYS A 14 -3.84 -9.45 -21.03
N THR A 15 -4.54 -10.03 -20.05
CA THR A 15 -5.70 -10.90 -20.31
C THR A 15 -7.04 -10.16 -20.36
N GLY A 16 -7.04 -8.84 -20.12
CA GLY A 16 -8.28 -8.04 -20.01
C GLY A 16 -9.03 -8.30 -18.70
N TYR A 17 -8.39 -8.91 -17.69
CA TYR A 17 -9.03 -9.24 -16.41
C TYR A 17 -9.68 -8.04 -15.74
N PHE A 18 -9.05 -6.87 -15.84
CA PHE A 18 -9.53 -5.66 -15.19
C PHE A 18 -10.62 -4.91 -15.97
N ASP A 19 -10.93 -5.33 -17.21
CA ASP A 19 -11.90 -4.64 -18.08
C ASP A 19 -13.31 -4.73 -17.46
N GLY A 20 -13.93 -3.58 -17.24
CA GLY A 20 -15.24 -3.45 -16.59
C GLY A 20 -15.23 -3.57 -15.07
N ILE A 21 -14.10 -3.87 -14.43
CA ILE A 21 -14.00 -3.90 -12.96
C ILE A 21 -14.11 -2.49 -12.40
N MET A 22 -14.96 -2.34 -11.38
CA MET A 22 -15.20 -1.03 -10.73
C MET A 22 -14.16 -0.72 -9.64
N PHE A 23 -14.02 0.57 -9.36
CA PHE A 23 -13.47 1.05 -8.11
C PHE A 23 -14.54 0.93 -7.02
N HIS A 24 -14.52 -0.17 -6.28
CA HIS A 24 -15.57 -0.53 -5.31
C HIS A 24 -15.44 0.21 -3.97
N ARG A 25 -14.31 0.89 -3.73
CA ARG A 25 -14.08 1.70 -2.53
C ARG A 25 -13.28 2.94 -2.89
N VAL A 26 -13.85 4.11 -2.63
CA VAL A 26 -13.29 5.41 -2.98
C VAL A 26 -13.37 6.32 -1.76
N ILE A 27 -12.24 6.84 -1.32
CA ILE A 27 -12.16 7.75 -0.18
C ILE A 27 -11.30 8.96 -0.58
N GLN A 28 -11.92 10.12 -0.62
CA GLN A 28 -11.24 11.39 -0.88
C GLN A 28 -10.17 11.64 0.19
N ASP A 29 -9.05 12.25 -0.21
CA ASP A 29 -7.85 12.48 0.60
C ASP A 29 -7.22 11.19 1.18
N PHE A 30 -7.50 10.05 0.52
CA PHE A 30 -6.90 8.77 0.88
C PHE A 30 -6.51 7.97 -0.37
N MET A 31 -7.44 7.19 -0.96
CA MET A 31 -7.14 6.30 -2.09
C MET A 31 -8.40 5.92 -2.88
N ILE A 32 -8.19 5.39 -4.08
CA ILE A 32 -9.21 4.69 -4.87
C ILE A 32 -8.81 3.22 -5.00
N GLN A 33 -9.71 2.28 -4.70
CA GLN A 33 -9.43 0.84 -4.66
C GLN A 33 -10.33 0.08 -5.65
N GLY A 34 -9.70 -0.78 -6.44
CA GLY A 34 -10.36 -1.64 -7.44
C GLY A 34 -9.70 -3.01 -7.53
N GLY A 35 -9.93 -3.71 -8.67
CA GLY A 35 -9.32 -5.01 -8.95
C GLY A 35 -10.08 -6.21 -8.37
N ASP A 36 -11.26 -5.99 -7.76
CA ASP A 36 -12.16 -7.06 -7.34
C ASP A 36 -13.22 -7.32 -8.42
N PRO A 37 -13.24 -8.50 -9.09
CA PRO A 37 -14.22 -8.80 -10.13
C PRO A 37 -15.64 -8.90 -9.59
N THR A 38 -15.83 -9.10 -8.29
CA THR A 38 -17.15 -9.17 -7.65
C THR A 38 -17.66 -7.79 -7.19
N GLY A 39 -16.80 -6.77 -7.12
CA GLY A 39 -17.14 -5.44 -6.66
C GLY A 39 -17.55 -5.36 -5.18
N THR A 40 -17.25 -6.38 -4.38
CA THR A 40 -17.62 -6.48 -2.96
C THR A 40 -16.49 -6.13 -2.00
N GLY A 41 -15.27 -6.01 -2.52
CA GLY A 41 -14.04 -5.84 -1.73
C GLY A 41 -13.50 -7.16 -1.13
N ARG A 42 -14.11 -8.31 -1.47
CA ARG A 42 -13.77 -9.63 -0.89
C ARG A 42 -13.28 -10.64 -1.90
N GLY A 43 -13.36 -10.33 -3.19
CA GLY A 43 -12.99 -11.21 -4.29
C GLY A 43 -11.61 -10.90 -4.86
N GLY A 44 -11.24 -11.70 -5.84
CA GLY A 44 -10.05 -11.52 -6.66
C GLY A 44 -8.85 -12.34 -6.20
N GLU A 45 -8.28 -13.05 -7.16
CA GLU A 45 -7.11 -13.92 -6.99
C GLU A 45 -5.97 -13.46 -7.88
N SER A 46 -4.73 -13.81 -7.52
CA SER A 46 -3.57 -13.55 -8.36
C SER A 46 -3.55 -14.46 -9.60
N ILE A 47 -2.64 -14.19 -10.53
CA ILE A 47 -2.41 -15.03 -11.72
C ILE A 47 -1.98 -16.47 -11.39
N TRP A 48 -1.51 -16.69 -10.15
CA TRP A 48 -1.08 -18.02 -9.68
C TRP A 48 -2.20 -18.80 -8.98
N GLY A 49 -3.40 -18.22 -8.85
CA GLY A 49 -4.49 -18.76 -8.05
C GLY A 49 -4.23 -18.58 -6.55
N GLY A 50 -5.09 -17.80 -5.86
CA GLY A 50 -4.91 -17.48 -4.45
C GLY A 50 -4.04 -16.26 -4.19
N SER A 51 -3.47 -16.20 -3.01
CA SER A 51 -2.68 -15.06 -2.52
C SER A 51 -1.19 -15.21 -2.80
N PHE A 52 -0.47 -14.09 -2.81
CA PHE A 52 0.99 -14.05 -2.90
C PHE A 52 1.60 -13.12 -1.83
N GLU A 53 2.91 -13.27 -1.64
CA GLU A 53 3.65 -12.60 -0.59
C GLU A 53 3.83 -11.10 -0.81
N ASP A 54 4.08 -10.39 0.28
CA ASP A 54 4.43 -8.97 0.28
C ASP A 54 5.88 -8.75 -0.17
N GLU A 55 6.12 -7.64 -0.87
CA GLU A 55 7.41 -7.21 -1.35
C GLU A 55 7.67 -5.76 -0.90
N PHE A 56 8.47 -5.56 0.16
CA PHE A 56 8.78 -4.22 0.65
C PHE A 56 10.23 -3.86 0.40
N THR A 57 10.45 -2.65 -0.06
CA THR A 57 11.78 -2.08 -0.23
C THR A 57 11.82 -0.65 0.30
N PRO A 58 12.96 -0.15 0.79
CA PRO A 58 13.04 1.22 1.31
C PRO A 58 12.63 2.30 0.31
N GLY A 59 12.84 2.07 -0.99
CA GLY A 59 12.56 3.04 -2.05
C GLY A 59 11.12 3.07 -2.54
N LEU A 60 10.28 2.07 -2.19
CA LEU A 60 8.88 2.01 -2.60
C LEU A 60 7.97 2.33 -1.41
N ARG A 61 7.30 3.45 -1.49
CA ARG A 61 6.44 4.02 -0.45
C ARG A 61 5.09 4.46 -1.01
N ASN A 62 4.10 4.55 -0.14
CA ASN A 62 2.75 4.98 -0.49
C ASN A 62 2.64 6.50 -0.66
N PHE A 63 3.50 7.09 -1.49
CA PHE A 63 3.40 8.48 -1.91
C PHE A 63 2.15 8.72 -2.74
N ARG A 64 1.71 9.98 -2.86
CA ARG A 64 0.65 10.33 -3.81
C ARG A 64 0.93 9.74 -5.20
N GLY A 65 -0.06 9.06 -5.76
CA GLY A 65 0.03 8.35 -7.04
C GLY A 65 0.65 6.95 -6.96
N ALA A 66 1.06 6.47 -5.79
CA ALA A 66 1.55 5.10 -5.65
C ALA A 66 0.45 4.09 -6.01
N LEU A 67 0.81 3.07 -6.78
CA LEU A 67 -0.01 1.90 -7.08
C LEU A 67 0.41 0.77 -6.15
N SER A 68 -0.52 0.32 -5.31
CA SER A 68 -0.22 -0.56 -4.18
C SER A 68 -1.21 -1.72 -4.08
N MET A 69 -0.74 -2.86 -3.56
CA MET A 69 -1.60 -4.03 -3.33
C MET A 69 -2.53 -3.80 -2.14
N ALA A 70 -3.82 -4.07 -2.34
CA ALA A 70 -4.73 -4.26 -1.23
C ALA A 70 -4.59 -5.69 -0.69
N ASN A 71 -4.62 -5.83 0.64
CA ASN A 71 -4.50 -7.11 1.32
C ASN A 71 -5.34 -7.14 2.62
N SER A 72 -5.52 -8.32 3.20
CA SER A 72 -6.22 -8.55 4.47
C SER A 72 -5.25 -8.98 5.59
N GLY A 73 -3.98 -8.62 5.47
CA GLY A 73 -2.89 -8.96 6.37
C GLY A 73 -1.66 -9.44 5.61
N THR A 74 -0.64 -9.89 6.32
CA THR A 74 0.63 -10.34 5.77
C THR A 74 0.45 -11.45 4.72
N HIS A 75 1.04 -11.27 3.53
CA HIS A 75 1.04 -12.26 2.43
C HIS A 75 -0.35 -12.66 1.91
N THR A 76 -1.32 -11.73 1.93
CA THR A 76 -2.67 -11.98 1.41
C THR A 76 -2.99 -11.13 0.17
N ASN A 77 -1.99 -10.80 -0.63
CA ASN A 77 -2.18 -10.05 -1.88
C ASN A 77 -2.92 -10.92 -2.91
N GLY A 78 -4.02 -10.42 -3.46
CA GLY A 78 -4.82 -11.06 -4.51
C GLY A 78 -4.78 -10.27 -5.82
N SER A 79 -5.95 -9.93 -6.40
CA SER A 79 -6.03 -9.05 -7.56
C SER A 79 -6.36 -7.60 -7.21
N GLN A 80 -6.71 -7.30 -5.97
CA GLN A 80 -7.09 -5.95 -5.59
C GLN A 80 -5.88 -5.02 -5.42
N PHE A 81 -6.03 -3.81 -5.90
CA PHE A 81 -5.03 -2.75 -5.80
C PHE A 81 -5.70 -1.43 -5.43
N PHE A 82 -4.91 -0.48 -5.00
CA PHE A 82 -5.36 0.90 -4.82
C PHE A 82 -4.34 1.90 -5.37
N ILE A 83 -4.83 3.09 -5.71
CA ILE A 83 -4.00 4.23 -6.09
C ILE A 83 -4.12 5.26 -4.99
N VAL A 84 -2.99 5.67 -4.41
CA VAL A 84 -2.94 6.69 -3.36
C VAL A 84 -3.30 8.05 -3.95
N GLN A 85 -4.36 8.65 -3.44
CA GLN A 85 -4.85 9.96 -3.91
C GLN A 85 -4.45 11.09 -2.96
N CYS A 86 -4.25 10.82 -1.66
CA CYS A 86 -3.92 11.83 -0.65
C CYS A 86 -2.76 12.72 -1.08
N GLY A 87 -3.05 14.02 -1.21
CA GLY A 87 -2.05 15.04 -1.58
C GLY A 87 -1.61 15.93 -0.41
N THR A 88 -2.09 15.65 0.79
CA THR A 88 -1.75 16.44 1.98
C THR A 88 -0.33 16.14 2.44
N PRO A 89 0.59 17.12 2.42
CA PRO A 89 1.93 16.95 2.95
C PRO A 89 1.93 16.68 4.45
N ILE A 90 2.86 15.84 4.91
CA ILE A 90 3.05 15.60 6.34
C ILE A 90 3.81 16.76 7.01
N THR A 91 3.54 16.98 8.29
CA THR A 91 4.32 17.93 9.13
C THR A 91 5.54 17.25 9.77
N ASP A 92 6.40 18.04 10.46
CA ASP A 92 7.52 17.49 11.23
C ASP A 92 7.06 16.58 12.37
N ASN A 93 5.95 16.94 13.02
CA ASN A 93 5.36 16.09 14.08
C ASN A 93 4.83 14.78 13.52
N ASP A 94 4.17 14.82 12.35
CA ASP A 94 3.70 13.61 11.69
C ASP A 94 4.87 12.71 11.28
N ALA A 95 5.96 13.29 10.79
CA ALA A 95 7.16 12.56 10.38
C ALA A 95 7.72 11.71 11.52
N MET A 96 7.83 12.25 12.73
CA MET A 96 8.30 11.50 13.90
C MET A 96 7.38 10.30 14.22
N ALA A 97 6.06 10.52 14.16
CA ALA A 97 5.09 9.46 14.42
C ALA A 97 5.17 8.36 13.35
N TYR A 98 5.30 8.73 12.07
CA TYR A 98 5.41 7.75 10.98
C TYR A 98 6.73 6.99 10.99
N GLN A 99 7.87 7.62 11.27
CA GLN A 99 9.15 6.93 11.42
C GLN A 99 9.08 5.86 12.51
N PHE A 100 8.46 6.17 13.64
CA PHE A 100 8.21 5.18 14.69
C PHE A 100 7.27 4.06 14.20
N GLN A 101 6.16 4.41 13.53
CA GLN A 101 5.21 3.45 12.98
C GLN A 101 5.86 2.52 11.95
N TRP A 102 6.72 3.04 11.06
CA TRP A 102 7.46 2.22 10.09
C TRP A 102 8.39 1.22 10.78
N THR A 103 9.04 1.65 11.86
CA THR A 103 9.87 0.76 12.67
C THR A 103 9.04 -0.35 13.30
N VAL A 104 7.86 -0.04 13.87
CA VAL A 104 6.92 -1.04 14.40
C VAL A 104 6.49 -2.01 13.30
N ASN A 105 6.10 -1.50 12.13
CA ASN A 105 5.67 -2.36 11.01
C ASN A 105 6.80 -3.28 10.51
N LYS A 106 8.06 -2.78 10.45
CA LYS A 106 9.23 -3.62 10.11
C LYS A 106 9.46 -4.72 11.13
N LEU A 107 9.39 -4.41 12.43
CA LEU A 107 9.55 -5.38 13.51
C LEU A 107 8.41 -6.42 13.51
N GLN A 108 7.17 -5.99 13.29
CA GLN A 108 6.04 -6.91 13.17
C GLN A 108 6.26 -7.90 12.02
N ARG A 109 6.72 -7.41 10.87
CA ARG A 109 7.05 -8.27 9.75
C ARG A 109 8.17 -9.27 10.07
N GLU A 110 9.22 -8.86 10.80
CA GLU A 110 10.27 -9.79 11.25
C GLU A 110 9.65 -10.94 12.07
N ILE A 111 8.66 -10.63 12.90
CA ILE A 111 7.93 -11.62 13.70
C ILE A 111 7.08 -12.55 12.81
N ASP A 112 6.30 -11.96 11.89
CA ASP A 112 5.39 -12.70 11.00
C ASP A 112 6.13 -13.67 10.07
N LEU A 113 7.36 -13.34 9.69
CA LEU A 113 8.22 -14.15 8.83
C LEU A 113 9.14 -15.11 9.56
N ALA A 114 9.16 -15.07 10.88
CA ALA A 114 10.06 -15.90 11.66
C ALA A 114 9.73 -17.39 11.50
N PRO A 115 10.72 -18.26 11.26
CA PRO A 115 10.52 -19.71 11.33
C PRO A 115 9.92 -20.12 12.68
N ALA A 116 9.07 -21.15 12.67
CA ALA A 116 8.34 -21.57 13.88
C ALA A 116 9.24 -21.89 15.09
N ASP A 117 10.43 -22.43 14.83
CA ASP A 117 11.46 -22.75 15.84
C ASP A 117 12.19 -21.51 16.38
N GLN A 118 12.09 -20.36 15.70
CA GLN A 118 12.72 -19.10 16.07
C GLN A 118 11.72 -18.01 16.49
N ALA A 119 10.42 -18.25 16.30
CA ALA A 119 9.37 -17.24 16.48
C ALA A 119 9.41 -16.56 17.86
N GLN A 120 9.61 -17.33 18.94
CA GLN A 120 9.69 -16.79 20.28
C GLN A 120 10.92 -15.89 20.48
N ALA A 121 12.08 -16.30 19.97
CA ALA A 121 13.31 -15.51 20.07
C ALA A 121 13.22 -14.21 19.28
N VAL A 122 12.65 -14.26 18.05
CA VAL A 122 12.44 -13.08 17.22
C VAL A 122 11.46 -12.11 17.88
N LEU A 123 10.37 -12.62 18.48
CA LEU A 123 9.42 -11.80 19.23
C LEU A 123 10.09 -11.07 20.40
N GLU A 124 10.85 -11.79 21.23
CA GLU A 124 11.57 -11.19 22.36
C GLU A 124 12.58 -10.13 21.92
N GLN A 125 13.33 -10.41 20.85
CA GLN A 125 14.26 -9.45 20.27
C GLN A 125 13.56 -8.19 19.74
N ALA A 126 12.45 -8.34 19.03
CA ALA A 126 11.67 -7.24 18.49
C ALA A 126 11.08 -6.39 19.62
N GLN A 127 10.56 -7.00 20.67
CA GLN A 127 10.06 -6.30 21.86
C GLN A 127 11.18 -5.53 22.58
N GLY A 128 12.38 -6.13 22.70
CA GLY A 128 13.56 -5.47 23.26
C GLY A 128 13.96 -4.23 22.47
N LYS A 129 14.04 -4.34 21.13
CA LYS A 129 14.28 -3.19 20.22
C LYS A 129 13.23 -2.10 20.41
N LEU A 130 11.94 -2.48 20.41
CA LEU A 130 10.83 -1.54 20.53
C LEU A 130 10.86 -0.79 21.86
N ASN A 131 11.08 -1.47 22.97
CA ASN A 131 11.24 -0.87 24.28
C ASN A 131 12.42 0.12 24.31
N GLY A 132 13.54 -0.25 23.69
CA GLY A 132 14.71 0.64 23.55
C GLY A 132 14.36 1.91 22.78
N TYR A 133 13.65 1.82 21.67
CA TYR A 133 13.23 2.98 20.86
C TYR A 133 12.18 3.85 21.57
N GLN A 134 11.30 3.26 22.36
CA GLN A 134 10.34 4.03 23.19
C GLN A 134 11.02 4.86 24.28
N GLN A 135 12.10 4.35 24.86
CA GLN A 135 12.83 5.03 25.93
C GLN A 135 13.84 6.07 25.42
N ASN A 136 14.53 5.78 24.32
CA ASN A 136 15.70 6.53 23.87
C ASN A 136 15.50 7.22 22.50
N GLY A 137 14.34 7.03 21.86
CA GLY A 137 14.11 7.43 20.45
C GLY A 137 14.68 6.42 19.45
N LEU A 138 14.40 6.64 18.17
CA LEU A 138 14.95 5.85 17.06
C LEU A 138 16.46 6.10 16.93
N SER A 139 17.20 5.08 16.49
CA SER A 139 18.63 5.23 16.20
C SER A 139 18.86 6.20 15.03
N GLN A 140 20.03 6.85 15.01
CA GLN A 140 20.39 7.74 13.90
C GLN A 140 20.39 7.02 12.56
N GLU A 141 20.79 5.75 12.52
CA GLU A 141 20.76 4.91 11.31
C GLU A 141 19.34 4.76 10.75
N LEU A 142 18.33 4.52 11.60
CA LEU A 142 16.94 4.46 11.17
C LEU A 142 16.41 5.81 10.71
N LEU A 143 16.78 6.87 11.40
CA LEU A 143 16.39 8.22 11.01
C LEU A 143 16.95 8.59 9.64
N ASP A 144 18.22 8.25 9.39
CA ASP A 144 18.89 8.48 8.10
C ASP A 144 18.27 7.62 6.99
N GLU A 145 17.92 6.34 7.28
CA GLU A 145 17.19 5.48 6.34
C GLU A 145 15.84 6.08 5.93
N TYR A 146 15.12 6.67 6.88
CA TYR A 146 13.77 7.19 6.64
C TYR A 146 13.75 8.61 6.06
N GLN A 147 14.82 9.38 6.20
CA GLN A 147 14.86 10.79 5.82
C GLN A 147 14.44 11.07 4.36
N PRO A 148 14.84 10.29 3.33
CA PRO A 148 14.39 10.51 1.97
C PRO A 148 12.86 10.36 1.80
N ALA A 149 12.26 9.38 2.49
CA ALA A 149 10.82 9.15 2.45
C ALA A 149 10.08 10.30 3.17
N VAL A 150 10.55 10.72 4.34
CA VAL A 150 9.99 11.88 5.06
C VAL A 150 9.99 13.12 4.18
N GLN A 151 11.13 13.43 3.55
CA GLN A 151 11.24 14.59 2.67
C GLN A 151 10.23 14.50 1.52
N ARG A 152 10.11 13.33 0.90
CA ARG A 152 9.18 13.14 -0.21
C ARG A 152 7.71 13.26 0.21
N TYR A 153 7.32 12.73 1.38
CA TYR A 153 5.97 12.91 1.91
C TYR A 153 5.63 14.37 2.24
N LYS A 154 6.61 15.17 2.65
CA LYS A 154 6.45 16.61 2.84
C LYS A 154 6.26 17.37 1.53
N GLU A 155 6.76 16.84 0.41
CA GLU A 155 6.63 17.48 -0.91
C GLU A 155 5.32 17.11 -1.59
N VAL A 156 4.96 15.82 -1.60
CA VAL A 156 3.89 15.31 -2.46
C VAL A 156 2.69 14.76 -1.72
N GLY A 157 2.77 14.57 -0.41
CA GLY A 157 1.75 13.86 0.35
C GLY A 157 1.80 12.34 0.15
N GLY A 158 0.73 11.67 0.52
CA GLY A 158 0.59 10.23 0.47
C GLY A 158 0.00 9.64 1.74
N THR A 159 0.14 8.33 1.92
CA THR A 159 -0.40 7.57 3.04
C THR A 159 0.69 6.79 3.78
N PRO A 160 1.57 7.48 4.52
CA PRO A 160 2.75 6.86 5.16
C PRO A 160 2.40 5.77 6.17
N ASN A 161 1.18 5.78 6.73
CA ASN A 161 0.67 4.73 7.62
C ASN A 161 0.49 3.36 6.95
N LEU A 162 0.50 3.31 5.61
CA LEU A 162 0.38 2.09 4.82
C LEU A 162 1.75 1.47 4.45
N ASP A 163 2.85 2.19 4.69
CA ASP A 163 4.19 1.68 4.42
C ASP A 163 4.52 0.45 5.26
N TYR A 164 5.19 -0.53 4.63
CA TYR A 164 5.48 -1.86 5.18
C TYR A 164 4.23 -2.69 5.55
N LYS A 165 3.05 -2.30 5.05
CA LYS A 165 1.79 -3.06 5.15
C LYS A 165 1.25 -3.44 3.78
N HIS A 166 1.43 -2.57 2.80
CA HIS A 166 0.95 -2.76 1.44
C HIS A 166 2.11 -2.63 0.45
N THR A 167 2.26 -3.63 -0.41
CA THR A 167 3.30 -3.66 -1.43
C THR A 167 3.06 -2.59 -2.47
N VAL A 168 3.95 -1.62 -2.57
CA VAL A 168 3.95 -0.63 -3.65
C VAL A 168 4.68 -1.23 -4.85
N PHE A 169 4.06 -1.20 -6.03
CA PHE A 169 4.63 -1.81 -7.24
C PHE A 169 4.59 -0.91 -8.48
N GLY A 170 3.98 0.26 -8.37
CA GLY A 170 3.89 1.22 -9.46
C GLY A 170 3.68 2.65 -8.98
N GLN A 171 3.70 3.58 -9.94
CA GLN A 171 3.51 5.00 -9.70
C GLN A 171 2.76 5.62 -10.89
N VAL A 172 1.72 6.38 -10.62
CA VAL A 172 1.08 7.24 -11.62
C VAL A 172 2.05 8.34 -12.02
N THR A 173 2.41 8.40 -13.29
CA THR A 173 3.30 9.42 -13.87
C THR A 173 2.54 10.53 -14.59
N GLU A 174 1.35 10.21 -15.11
CA GLU A 174 0.45 11.14 -15.80
C GLU A 174 -1.00 10.78 -15.46
N GLY A 175 -1.93 11.75 -15.49
CA GLY A 175 -3.35 11.51 -15.26
C GLY A 175 -3.78 11.51 -13.79
N MET A 176 -3.01 12.09 -12.86
CA MET A 176 -3.43 12.21 -11.46
C MET A 176 -4.72 13.00 -11.28
N GLU A 177 -5.05 13.92 -12.20
CA GLU A 177 -6.32 14.64 -12.23
C GLU A 177 -7.53 13.71 -12.45
N VAL A 178 -7.34 12.56 -13.13
CA VAL A 178 -8.38 11.54 -13.27
C VAL A 178 -8.58 10.78 -11.96
N VAL A 179 -7.50 10.46 -11.27
CA VAL A 179 -7.55 9.84 -9.92
C VAL A 179 -8.27 10.78 -8.94
N ASP A 180 -7.98 12.08 -8.99
CA ASP A 180 -8.64 13.09 -8.17
C ASP A 180 -10.14 13.21 -8.51
N ALA A 181 -10.50 13.16 -9.79
CA ALA A 181 -11.90 13.20 -10.23
C ALA A 181 -12.67 11.96 -9.74
N ILE A 182 -12.06 10.77 -9.80
CA ILE A 182 -12.65 9.54 -9.24
C ILE A 182 -12.79 9.66 -7.73
N ALA A 183 -11.79 10.17 -7.03
CA ALA A 183 -11.83 10.32 -5.58
C ALA A 183 -12.90 11.32 -5.09
N ALA A 184 -13.35 12.21 -5.95
CA ALA A 184 -14.35 13.24 -5.66
C ALA A 184 -15.80 12.82 -5.94
N VAL A 185 -16.06 11.60 -6.46
CA VAL A 185 -17.42 11.14 -6.71
C VAL A 185 -18.19 10.93 -5.41
N ALA A 186 -19.52 11.06 -5.48
CA ALA A 186 -20.37 10.75 -4.34
C ALA A 186 -20.33 9.26 -3.99
N THR A 187 -20.14 8.95 -2.73
CA THR A 187 -20.04 7.59 -2.21
C THR A 187 -21.08 7.31 -1.13
N ASP A 188 -21.41 6.04 -0.95
CA ASP A 188 -22.20 5.59 0.21
C ASP A 188 -21.37 5.78 1.49
N PRO A 189 -21.88 6.46 2.52
CA PRO A 189 -21.16 6.72 3.75
C PRO A 189 -20.91 5.46 4.61
N GLN A 190 -21.55 4.33 4.32
CA GLN A 190 -21.39 3.09 5.09
C GLN A 190 -20.17 2.27 4.62
N ASP A 191 -19.95 2.19 3.30
CA ASP A 191 -18.91 1.33 2.72
C ASP A 191 -17.94 2.05 1.77
N ASN A 192 -18.19 3.37 1.52
CA ASN A 192 -17.42 4.21 0.60
C ASN A 192 -17.46 3.73 -0.86
N LYS A 193 -18.49 2.98 -1.24
CA LYS A 193 -18.72 2.60 -2.62
C LYS A 193 -19.28 3.81 -3.40
N PRO A 194 -18.77 4.09 -4.63
CA PRO A 194 -19.39 5.10 -5.49
C PRO A 194 -20.88 4.85 -5.72
N LEU A 195 -21.71 5.91 -5.63
CA LEU A 195 -23.16 5.82 -5.89
C LEU A 195 -23.46 5.56 -7.37
N GLU A 196 -22.56 5.99 -8.26
CA GLU A 196 -22.56 5.65 -9.69
C GLU A 196 -21.29 4.88 -9.98
N ASP A 197 -21.39 3.76 -10.70
CA ASP A 197 -20.27 2.88 -10.95
C ASP A 197 -19.17 3.59 -11.75
N VAL A 198 -17.95 3.59 -11.22
CA VAL A 198 -16.73 4.03 -11.89
C VAL A 198 -15.90 2.79 -12.22
N SER A 199 -15.77 2.49 -13.49
CA SER A 199 -15.15 1.24 -13.94
C SER A 199 -13.90 1.50 -14.79
N ILE A 200 -12.95 0.55 -14.72
CA ILE A 200 -11.81 0.47 -15.62
C ILE A 200 -12.32 0.02 -16.99
N ILE A 201 -12.13 0.83 -18.03
CA ILE A 201 -12.52 0.44 -19.38
C ILE A 201 -11.57 -0.64 -19.91
N THR A 202 -10.28 -0.39 -19.83
CA THR A 202 -9.22 -1.34 -20.19
C THR A 202 -7.88 -0.87 -19.65
N ILE A 203 -6.94 -1.79 -19.47
CA ILE A 203 -5.53 -1.50 -19.14
C ILE A 203 -4.66 -1.98 -20.30
N GLN A 204 -3.96 -1.05 -20.94
CA GLN A 204 -3.00 -1.36 -21.99
C GLN A 204 -1.59 -1.44 -21.42
N VAL A 205 -0.89 -2.51 -21.72
CA VAL A 205 0.52 -2.69 -21.32
C VAL A 205 1.41 -2.40 -22.53
N ASN A 206 2.25 -1.40 -22.41
CA ASN A 206 3.26 -1.07 -23.40
C ASN A 206 4.59 -1.70 -22.99
N ASP A 207 5.23 -2.39 -23.93
CA ASP A 207 6.53 -3.05 -23.72
C ASP A 207 7.68 -2.02 -23.77
#